data_a3426f4f68fe4d4cfb6788ff68533a22
#
_entry.id   a3426f4f68fe4d4cfb6788ff68533a22
#
_cell.length_a   1.000
_cell.length_b   1.000
_cell.length_c   1.000
_cell.angle_alpha   90.00
_cell.angle_beta   90.00
_cell.angle_gamma   90.00
#
_symmetry.space_group_name_H-M   'P 1'
#
loop_
_entity.id
_entity.type
_entity.pdbx_description
1 polymer ?
#
loop_
_entity_poly.entity_id
_entity_poly.type
_entity_poly.pdbx_seq_one_letter_code
_entity_poly.pdbx_strand_id
1 'polypeptide(L)'
;MSENSTKRMKPWVYWLLFAITFVVVFIIGMLTASIMERRTETVARVDLVRNLPEYEPRNEVWGENFPRQFESYLKTLDTSFRSPYMGSAHIDYLEEYPELVIMWAGYAFSREYNQGRGHAYAVTDVRNILRTGGIEWSPQPATCWTCKSTDVPRLMKNMGVAEFYSKKFTDLGSEVVNPIGCQDCHDPKTMNLRITRPALVEALSRRGFDV
;
A
#
# COMPACT_ATOMS: atom_id res chain seq x y z
N MET A 1 -2.44 7.11 -73.04
CA MET A 1 -1.86 8.01 -71.99
C MET A 1 -3.03 8.52 -71.16
N SER A 2 -3.16 8.02 -69.94
CA SER A 2 -4.23 8.44 -69.03
C SER A 2 -3.73 9.69 -68.29
N GLU A 3 -4.37 10.81 -68.52
CA GLU A 3 -4.10 12.07 -67.86
C GLU A 3 -4.67 12.00 -66.44
N ASN A 4 -3.76 11.85 -65.47
CA ASN A 4 -4.10 11.76 -64.05
C ASN A 4 -4.39 13.17 -63.54
N SER A 5 -5.65 13.60 -63.71
CA SER A 5 -6.12 14.90 -63.21
C SER A 5 -6.11 14.89 -61.67
N THR A 6 -5.04 15.39 -61.08
CA THR A 6 -4.98 15.66 -59.62
C THR A 6 -5.97 16.75 -59.26
N LYS A 7 -7.15 16.34 -58.71
CA LYS A 7 -8.15 17.27 -58.19
C LYS A 7 -7.52 18.08 -57.04
N ARG A 8 -7.24 19.36 -57.31
CA ARG A 8 -6.77 20.31 -56.26
C ARG A 8 -7.87 20.44 -55.20
N MET A 9 -7.48 20.19 -53.95
CA MET A 9 -8.38 20.38 -52.78
C MET A 9 -8.80 21.86 -52.69
N LYS A 10 -10.03 22.08 -52.20
CA LYS A 10 -10.54 23.45 -52.00
C LYS A 10 -9.73 24.15 -50.91
N PRO A 11 -9.42 25.44 -50.98
CA PRO A 11 -8.57 26.16 -50.04
C PRO A 11 -8.99 26.09 -48.58
N TRP A 12 -10.29 26.03 -48.31
CA TRP A 12 -10.82 25.88 -46.97
C TRP A 12 -10.45 24.54 -46.30
N VAL A 13 -10.19 23.48 -47.06
CA VAL A 13 -9.77 22.16 -46.54
C VAL A 13 -8.37 22.26 -45.94
N TYR A 14 -7.46 23.05 -46.52
CA TYR A 14 -6.13 23.25 -45.95
C TYR A 14 -6.21 24.02 -44.63
N TRP A 15 -7.08 25.01 -44.51
CA TRP A 15 -7.30 25.71 -43.26
C TRP A 15 -7.92 24.84 -42.20
N LEU A 16 -8.85 23.94 -42.57
CA LEU A 16 -9.42 22.97 -41.63
C LEU A 16 -8.37 21.99 -41.15
N LEU A 17 -7.56 21.42 -42.04
CA LEU A 17 -6.47 20.52 -41.69
C LEU A 17 -5.46 21.22 -40.77
N PHE A 18 -5.10 22.46 -41.08
CA PHE A 18 -4.20 23.26 -40.21
C PHE A 18 -4.80 23.43 -38.83
N ALA A 19 -6.06 23.80 -38.72
CA ALA A 19 -6.72 24.01 -37.42
C ALA A 19 -6.76 22.70 -36.60
N ILE A 20 -7.11 21.59 -37.22
CA ILE A 20 -7.14 20.26 -36.57
C ILE A 20 -5.73 19.88 -36.10
N THR A 21 -4.72 20.02 -36.97
CA THR A 21 -3.33 19.70 -36.60
C THR A 21 -2.85 20.58 -35.45
N PHE A 22 -3.17 21.86 -35.47
CA PHE A 22 -2.83 22.79 -34.41
C PHE A 22 -3.44 22.38 -33.07
N VAL A 23 -4.73 22.03 -33.04
CA VAL A 23 -5.41 21.57 -31.84
C VAL A 23 -4.80 20.28 -31.30
N VAL A 24 -4.51 19.33 -32.17
CA VAL A 24 -3.88 18.04 -31.78
C VAL A 24 -2.49 18.26 -31.18
N VAL A 25 -1.66 19.07 -31.85
CA VAL A 25 -0.30 19.40 -31.35
C VAL A 25 -0.37 20.16 -30.01
N PHE A 26 -1.34 21.05 -29.88
CA PHE A 26 -1.55 21.81 -28.62
C PHE A 26 -1.95 20.86 -27.48
N ILE A 27 -2.87 19.92 -27.70
CA ILE A 27 -3.28 18.93 -26.70
C ILE A 27 -2.10 18.04 -26.30
N ILE A 28 -1.32 17.55 -27.26
CA ILE A 28 -0.13 16.74 -27.00
C ILE A 28 0.89 17.55 -26.19
N GLY A 29 1.11 18.82 -26.53
CA GLY A 29 1.99 19.72 -25.79
C GLY A 29 1.55 19.91 -24.33
N MET A 30 0.26 20.14 -24.10
CA MET A 30 -0.28 20.25 -22.74
C MET A 30 -0.14 18.95 -21.95
N LEU A 31 -0.39 17.80 -22.57
CA LEU A 31 -0.25 16.50 -21.91
C LEU A 31 1.22 16.22 -21.55
N THR A 32 2.15 16.47 -22.46
CA THR A 32 3.59 16.32 -22.19
C THR A 32 4.08 17.25 -21.10
N ALA A 33 3.65 18.51 -21.10
CA ALA A 33 3.98 19.47 -20.05
C ALA A 33 3.45 18.99 -18.68
N SER A 34 2.20 18.53 -18.63
CA SER A 34 1.60 18.00 -17.39
C SER A 34 2.32 16.74 -16.87
N ILE A 35 2.76 15.86 -17.77
CA ILE A 35 3.53 14.66 -17.38
C ILE A 35 4.93 15.07 -16.86
N MET A 36 5.57 16.03 -17.49
CA MET A 36 6.88 16.53 -17.05
C MET A 36 6.78 17.23 -15.69
N GLU A 37 5.76 18.05 -15.49
CA GLU A 37 5.51 18.72 -14.21
C GLU A 37 5.29 17.71 -13.09
N ARG A 38 4.46 16.69 -13.31
CA ARG A 38 4.26 15.60 -12.32
C ARG A 38 5.54 14.83 -12.04
N ARG A 39 6.40 14.60 -13.04
CA ARG A 39 7.69 13.94 -12.84
C ARG A 39 8.66 14.81 -12.03
N THR A 40 8.66 16.11 -12.25
CA THR A 40 9.49 17.03 -11.45
C THR A 40 9.00 17.18 -10.03
N GLU A 41 7.69 17.13 -9.80
CA GLU A 41 7.12 17.09 -8.45
C GLU A 41 7.51 15.82 -7.68
N THR A 42 7.59 14.66 -8.35
CA THR A 42 8.04 13.39 -7.71
C THR A 42 9.54 13.37 -7.40
N VAL A 43 10.34 14.22 -8.05
CA VAL A 43 11.78 14.40 -7.81
C VAL A 43 12.04 15.65 -6.95
N ALA A 44 11.01 16.44 -6.64
CA ALA A 44 11.16 17.60 -5.77
C ALA A 44 11.80 17.17 -4.44
N ARG A 45 12.89 17.83 -4.06
CA ARG A 45 13.53 17.64 -2.76
C ARG A 45 12.49 17.87 -1.68
N VAL A 46 12.20 16.83 -0.93
CA VAL A 46 11.39 16.96 0.27
C VAL A 46 12.28 17.64 1.31
N ASP A 47 11.98 18.89 1.64
CA ASP A 47 12.61 19.57 2.77
C ASP A 47 12.07 18.94 4.05
N LEU A 48 12.85 18.02 4.61
CA LEU A 48 12.45 17.29 5.82
C LEU A 48 12.50 18.25 7.02
N VAL A 49 11.37 18.42 7.69
CA VAL A 49 11.26 19.14 8.97
C VAL A 49 12.03 18.39 10.07
N ARG A 50 12.00 17.05 9.99
CA ARG A 50 12.64 16.15 10.95
C ARG A 50 13.38 15.03 10.24
N ASN A 51 14.58 14.71 10.71
CA ASN A 51 15.29 13.52 10.26
C ASN A 51 14.64 12.27 10.84
N LEU A 52 14.04 11.44 9.99
CA LEU A 52 13.41 10.19 10.41
C LEU A 52 14.46 9.07 10.48
N PRO A 53 14.48 8.29 11.57
CA PRO A 53 15.23 7.05 11.60
C PRO A 53 14.79 6.09 10.49
N GLU A 54 15.70 5.21 10.07
CA GLU A 54 15.42 4.21 9.01
C GLU A 54 14.21 3.31 9.32
N TYR A 55 13.97 3.02 10.59
CA TYR A 55 12.88 2.16 11.07
C TYR A 55 11.99 2.88 12.08
N GLU A 56 11.58 4.12 11.79
CA GLU A 56 10.63 4.86 12.63
C GLU A 56 9.21 4.27 12.45
N PRO A 57 8.66 3.58 13.47
CA PRO A 57 7.39 2.89 13.30
C PRO A 57 6.17 3.80 13.51
N ARG A 58 6.35 4.99 14.06
CA ARG A 58 5.23 5.87 14.43
C ARG A 58 4.82 6.75 13.26
N ASN A 59 3.59 6.55 12.80
CA ASN A 59 3.04 7.31 11.67
C ASN A 59 2.93 8.81 11.94
N GLU A 60 2.69 9.21 13.18
CA GLU A 60 2.61 10.61 13.60
C GLU A 60 3.92 11.35 13.34
N VAL A 61 5.04 10.68 13.56
CA VAL A 61 6.39 11.24 13.31
C VAL A 61 6.64 11.42 11.82
N TRP A 62 6.14 10.50 10.99
CA TRP A 62 6.15 10.66 9.54
C TRP A 62 5.26 11.83 9.09
N GLY A 63 4.14 12.03 9.79
CA GLY A 63 3.19 13.12 9.55
C GLY A 63 3.81 14.52 9.67
N GLU A 64 4.86 14.68 10.47
CA GLU A 64 5.59 15.94 10.59
C GLU A 64 6.23 16.36 9.23
N ASN A 65 6.75 15.39 8.48
CA ASN A 65 7.35 15.62 7.16
C ASN A 65 6.33 15.50 6.02
N PHE A 66 5.33 14.66 6.18
CA PHE A 66 4.39 14.27 5.12
C PHE A 66 2.93 14.41 5.58
N PRO A 67 2.48 15.63 5.94
CA PRO A 67 1.17 15.83 6.58
C PRO A 67 -0.01 15.39 5.71
N ARG A 68 0.02 15.61 4.40
CA ARG A 68 -1.07 15.21 3.50
C ARG A 68 -1.24 13.70 3.41
N GLN A 69 -0.13 12.96 3.37
CA GLN A 69 -0.13 11.51 3.36
C GLN A 69 -0.63 10.96 4.70
N PHE A 70 -0.21 11.58 5.80
CA PHE A 70 -0.67 11.21 7.14
C PHE A 70 -2.17 11.49 7.32
N GLU A 71 -2.68 12.63 6.87
CA GLU A 71 -4.13 12.91 6.85
C GLU A 71 -4.91 11.87 6.03
N SER A 72 -4.35 11.45 4.90
CA SER A 72 -4.93 10.38 4.09
C SER A 72 -4.93 9.04 4.82
N TYR A 73 -3.85 8.73 5.54
CA TYR A 73 -3.77 7.56 6.39
C TYR A 73 -4.82 7.58 7.50
N LEU A 74 -5.03 8.72 8.17
CA LEU A 74 -6.04 8.87 9.23
C LEU A 74 -7.46 8.60 8.74
N LYS A 75 -7.77 8.81 7.46
CA LYS A 75 -9.07 8.44 6.89
C LYS A 75 -9.34 6.93 6.93
N THR A 76 -8.31 6.10 7.02
CA THR A 76 -8.49 4.65 7.18
C THR A 76 -9.00 4.24 8.56
N LEU A 77 -9.07 5.18 9.52
CA LEU A 77 -9.71 4.99 10.83
C LEU A 77 -11.26 5.03 10.74
N ASP A 78 -11.82 5.60 9.68
CA ASP A 78 -13.25 5.65 9.49
C ASP A 78 -13.83 4.27 9.20
N THR A 79 -14.62 3.74 10.12
CA THR A 79 -15.28 2.44 10.02
C THR A 79 -16.75 2.55 9.61
N SER A 80 -17.23 3.74 9.27
CA SER A 80 -18.64 4.02 9.01
C SER A 80 -19.12 3.59 7.62
N PHE A 81 -18.20 3.23 6.72
CA PHE A 81 -18.56 2.92 5.34
C PHE A 81 -17.95 1.63 4.81
N ARG A 82 -18.66 1.02 3.85
CA ARG A 82 -18.19 -0.07 3.01
C ARG A 82 -18.15 0.40 1.56
N SER A 83 -17.03 0.25 0.87
CA SER A 83 -16.93 0.47 -0.57
C SER A 83 -17.03 -0.86 -1.34
N PRO A 84 -17.30 -0.84 -2.67
CA PRO A 84 -17.24 -2.05 -3.50
C PRO A 84 -15.87 -2.74 -3.49
N TYR A 85 -14.83 -2.02 -3.13
CA TYR A 85 -13.44 -2.49 -3.07
C TYR A 85 -12.95 -2.68 -1.65
N MET A 86 -13.84 -2.98 -0.69
CA MET A 86 -13.59 -3.05 0.75
C MET A 86 -13.68 -1.65 1.40
N GLY A 87 -13.28 -1.51 2.60
CA GLY A 87 -13.28 -0.30 3.43
C GLY A 87 -12.81 -0.69 4.82
N SER A 88 -13.00 0.20 5.78
CA SER A 88 -12.65 -0.08 7.17
C SER A 88 -13.86 -0.54 8.00
N ALA A 89 -15.02 -0.76 7.40
CA ALA A 89 -16.19 -1.27 8.09
C ALA A 89 -15.94 -2.69 8.60
N HIS A 90 -16.42 -2.97 9.80
CA HIS A 90 -16.42 -4.34 10.32
C HIS A 90 -17.50 -5.16 9.60
N ILE A 91 -17.12 -6.33 9.09
CA ILE A 91 -18.01 -7.26 8.41
C ILE A 91 -17.73 -8.65 8.96
N ASP A 92 -18.74 -9.30 9.50
CA ASP A 92 -18.69 -10.70 9.86
C ASP A 92 -19.18 -11.54 8.68
N TYR A 93 -18.28 -12.27 8.02
CA TYR A 93 -18.63 -13.11 6.90
C TYR A 93 -19.42 -14.35 7.30
N LEU A 94 -19.33 -14.81 8.55
CA LEU A 94 -20.12 -15.94 9.02
C LEU A 94 -21.58 -15.55 9.28
N GLU A 95 -21.82 -14.28 9.63
CA GLU A 95 -23.17 -13.71 9.71
C GLU A 95 -23.76 -13.47 8.31
N GLU A 96 -22.95 -12.92 7.40
CA GLU A 96 -23.36 -12.59 6.02
C GLU A 96 -23.59 -13.84 5.15
N TYR A 97 -22.75 -14.88 5.35
CA TYR A 97 -22.74 -16.16 4.61
C TYR A 97 -22.60 -17.36 5.56
N PRO A 98 -23.66 -17.78 6.26
CA PRO A 98 -23.59 -18.83 7.29
C PRO A 98 -23.08 -20.19 6.80
N GLU A 99 -23.22 -20.49 5.52
CA GLU A 99 -22.71 -21.72 4.89
C GLU A 99 -21.18 -21.81 4.95
N LEU A 100 -20.45 -20.72 5.14
CA LEU A 100 -19.00 -20.72 5.31
C LEU A 100 -18.57 -21.52 6.55
N VAL A 101 -19.43 -21.62 7.57
CA VAL A 101 -19.17 -22.45 8.76
C VAL A 101 -18.96 -23.93 8.36
N ILE A 102 -19.77 -24.43 7.42
CA ILE A 102 -19.66 -25.81 6.92
C ILE A 102 -18.42 -25.95 6.04
N MET A 103 -18.17 -25.00 5.16
CA MET A 103 -17.03 -24.98 4.24
C MET A 103 -15.70 -24.97 5.00
N TRP A 104 -15.64 -24.25 6.12
CA TRP A 104 -14.46 -24.10 6.97
C TRP A 104 -14.47 -25.04 8.20
N ALA A 105 -15.34 -26.05 8.25
CA ALA A 105 -15.42 -26.99 9.36
C ALA A 105 -14.05 -27.64 9.66
N GLY A 106 -13.64 -27.57 10.93
CA GLY A 106 -12.32 -28.00 11.37
C GLY A 106 -11.20 -26.95 11.25
N TYR A 107 -11.44 -25.82 10.63
CA TYR A 107 -10.50 -24.69 10.55
C TYR A 107 -10.94 -23.55 11.46
N ALA A 108 -9.98 -22.71 11.86
CA ALA A 108 -10.26 -21.55 12.73
C ALA A 108 -11.22 -20.52 12.10
N PHE A 109 -11.35 -20.50 10.78
CA PHE A 109 -12.30 -19.66 10.05
C PHE A 109 -13.77 -20.01 10.30
N SER A 110 -14.08 -21.21 10.78
CA SER A 110 -15.45 -21.56 11.21
C SER A 110 -15.85 -20.93 12.54
N ARG A 111 -14.90 -20.37 13.29
CA ARG A 111 -15.15 -19.68 14.56
C ARG A 111 -15.28 -18.18 14.39
N GLU A 112 -14.54 -17.61 13.45
CA GLU A 112 -14.52 -16.19 13.16
C GLU A 112 -13.93 -15.94 11.76
N TYR A 113 -14.69 -15.27 10.92
CA TYR A 113 -14.24 -14.89 9.58
C TYR A 113 -14.66 -13.48 9.26
N ASN A 114 -13.91 -12.53 9.79
CA ASN A 114 -14.15 -11.11 9.61
C ASN A 114 -13.37 -10.55 8.44
N GLN A 115 -13.93 -9.52 7.78
CA GLN A 115 -13.18 -8.69 6.87
C GLN A 115 -12.02 -8.00 7.61
N GLY A 116 -10.83 -7.98 6.99
CA GLY A 116 -9.75 -7.14 7.47
C GLY A 116 -10.13 -5.67 7.31
N ARG A 117 -10.07 -4.92 8.40
CA ARG A 117 -10.24 -3.46 8.37
C ARG A 117 -9.00 -2.78 7.80
N GLY A 118 -9.03 -1.45 7.66
CA GLY A 118 -7.92 -0.65 7.15
C GLY A 118 -6.61 -0.83 7.92
N HIS A 119 -5.51 -0.36 7.35
CA HIS A 119 -4.15 -0.53 7.88
C HIS A 119 -4.00 -0.13 9.35
N ALA A 120 -4.70 0.93 9.79
CA ALA A 120 -4.67 1.41 11.16
C ALA A 120 -5.19 0.40 12.20
N TYR A 121 -5.96 -0.60 11.78
CA TYR A 121 -6.52 -1.62 12.66
C TYR A 121 -5.78 -2.95 12.62
N ALA A 122 -4.74 -3.09 11.79
CA ALA A 122 -4.10 -4.38 11.52
C ALA A 122 -3.57 -5.08 12.78
N VAL A 123 -2.99 -4.34 13.72
CA VAL A 123 -2.50 -4.89 15.00
C VAL A 123 -3.66 -5.18 15.94
N THR A 124 -4.60 -4.24 16.09
CA THR A 124 -5.76 -4.39 16.99
C THR A 124 -6.59 -5.61 16.59
N ASP A 125 -6.89 -5.75 15.30
CA ASP A 125 -7.71 -6.84 14.82
C ASP A 125 -7.05 -8.19 15.02
N VAL A 126 -5.78 -8.35 14.63
CA VAL A 126 -5.10 -9.64 14.79
C VAL A 126 -4.91 -10.06 16.24
N ARG A 127 -4.86 -9.11 17.17
CA ARG A 127 -4.79 -9.39 18.61
C ARG A 127 -6.10 -9.88 19.20
N ASN A 128 -7.23 -9.42 18.65
CA ASN A 128 -8.55 -9.61 19.24
C ASN A 128 -9.38 -10.70 18.56
N ILE A 129 -8.93 -11.22 17.42
CA ILE A 129 -9.68 -12.24 16.71
C ILE A 129 -9.61 -13.60 17.40
N LEU A 130 -10.75 -14.31 17.48
CA LEU A 130 -10.85 -15.65 18.05
C LEU A 130 -10.00 -16.68 17.32
N ARG A 131 -9.76 -16.47 16.03
CA ARG A 131 -8.96 -17.33 15.17
C ARG A 131 -7.49 -17.43 15.61
N THR A 132 -6.90 -16.33 16.09
CA THR A 132 -5.53 -16.34 16.60
C THR A 132 -5.43 -16.78 18.06
N GLY A 133 -6.53 -16.77 18.80
CA GLY A 133 -6.55 -17.09 20.23
C GLY A 133 -6.21 -15.90 21.14
N GLY A 134 -6.01 -14.71 20.56
CA GLY A 134 -5.65 -13.51 21.30
C GLY A 134 -4.15 -13.38 21.58
N ILE A 135 -3.78 -12.30 22.27
CA ILE A 135 -2.37 -11.95 22.51
C ILE A 135 -1.72 -12.76 23.64
N GLU A 136 -2.50 -13.19 24.62
CA GLU A 136 -1.99 -13.88 25.81
C GLU A 136 -1.76 -15.37 25.53
N TRP A 137 -2.60 -15.95 24.71
CA TRP A 137 -2.52 -17.36 24.33
C TRP A 137 -2.84 -17.50 22.85
N SER A 138 -1.81 -17.79 22.06
CA SER A 138 -1.96 -18.05 20.62
C SER A 138 -1.05 -19.19 20.20
N PRO A 139 -1.55 -20.21 19.49
CA PRO A 139 -0.71 -21.24 18.90
C PRO A 139 0.03 -20.77 17.65
N GLN A 140 -0.22 -19.53 17.21
CA GLN A 140 0.29 -19.01 15.96
C GLN A 140 1.79 -18.66 16.04
N PRO A 141 2.53 -18.81 14.94
CA PRO A 141 3.91 -18.36 14.85
C PRO A 141 4.00 -16.83 14.69
N ALA A 142 5.15 -16.26 15.00
CA ALA A 142 5.43 -14.83 14.79
C ALA A 142 5.28 -14.38 13.33
N THR A 143 5.30 -15.31 12.39
CA THR A 143 5.03 -15.05 10.96
C THR A 143 3.73 -14.29 10.73
N CYS A 144 2.72 -14.49 11.60
CA CYS A 144 1.45 -13.75 11.52
C CYS A 144 1.61 -12.24 11.65
N TRP A 145 2.67 -11.75 12.29
CA TRP A 145 2.97 -10.34 12.43
C TRP A 145 3.51 -9.69 11.16
N THR A 146 4.12 -10.46 10.25
CA THR A 146 4.88 -9.95 9.09
C THR A 146 4.11 -8.91 8.27
N CYS A 147 2.79 -9.07 8.12
CA CYS A 147 1.93 -8.17 7.33
C CYS A 147 1.01 -7.31 8.20
N LYS A 148 1.30 -7.12 9.48
CA LYS A 148 0.37 -6.45 10.41
C LYS A 148 0.95 -5.20 11.06
N SER A 149 2.27 -5.05 11.08
CA SER A 149 2.91 -4.01 11.86
C SER A 149 4.16 -3.45 11.21
N THR A 150 4.30 -2.17 11.35
CA THR A 150 5.50 -1.41 10.99
C THR A 150 6.66 -1.61 11.97
N ASP A 151 6.46 -2.29 13.11
CA ASP A 151 7.54 -2.71 14.01
C ASP A 151 8.36 -3.88 13.46
N VAL A 152 7.81 -4.65 12.53
CA VAL A 152 8.43 -5.89 12.03
C VAL A 152 9.80 -5.67 11.38
N PRO A 153 10.02 -4.69 10.49
CA PRO A 153 11.34 -4.45 9.91
C PRO A 153 12.40 -4.15 10.98
N ARG A 154 12.06 -3.36 11.98
CA ARG A 154 12.94 -3.05 13.12
C ARG A 154 13.28 -4.31 13.91
N LEU A 155 12.28 -5.13 14.23
CA LEU A 155 12.48 -6.38 14.97
C LEU A 155 13.34 -7.37 14.17
N MET A 156 13.06 -7.57 12.89
CA MET A 156 13.87 -8.43 12.02
C MET A 156 15.31 -7.91 11.88
N LYS A 157 15.52 -6.59 11.88
CA LYS A 157 16.86 -6.00 11.85
C LYS A 157 17.62 -6.27 13.13
N ASN A 158 16.96 -6.18 14.28
CA ASN A 158 17.60 -6.29 15.60
C ASN A 158 17.94 -7.72 15.97
N MET A 159 17.03 -8.67 15.75
CA MET A 159 17.23 -10.07 16.16
C MET A 159 17.61 -11.01 15.00
N GLY A 160 17.48 -10.57 13.77
CA GLY A 160 17.65 -11.41 12.59
C GLY A 160 16.35 -12.09 12.14
N VAL A 161 16.24 -12.33 10.82
CA VAL A 161 15.06 -12.91 10.19
C VAL A 161 14.75 -14.31 10.72
N ALA A 162 15.76 -15.15 10.86
CA ALA A 162 15.59 -16.53 11.33
C ALA A 162 15.08 -16.58 12.77
N GLU A 163 15.63 -15.75 13.65
CA GLU A 163 15.19 -15.68 15.05
C GLU A 163 13.76 -15.14 15.14
N PHE A 164 13.41 -14.08 14.39
CA PHE A 164 12.05 -13.56 14.32
C PHE A 164 11.04 -14.66 13.98
N TYR A 165 11.31 -15.45 12.94
CA TYR A 165 10.40 -16.51 12.52
C TYR A 165 10.40 -17.74 13.42
N SER A 166 11.38 -17.91 14.30
CA SER A 166 11.39 -18.97 15.31
C SER A 166 10.53 -18.65 16.54
N LYS A 167 10.15 -17.39 16.72
CA LYS A 167 9.31 -16.93 17.83
C LYS A 167 7.85 -17.33 17.66
N LYS A 168 7.12 -17.35 18.75
CA LYS A 168 5.67 -17.44 18.77
C LYS A 168 5.05 -16.05 18.60
N PHE A 169 3.81 -16.01 18.18
CA PHE A 169 3.01 -14.78 18.11
C PHE A 169 3.01 -14.01 19.42
N THR A 170 2.83 -14.73 20.54
CA THR A 170 2.80 -14.17 21.90
C THR A 170 4.13 -13.57 22.34
N ASP A 171 5.26 -14.15 21.91
CA ASP A 171 6.59 -13.71 22.34
C ASP A 171 6.91 -12.27 21.89
N LEU A 172 6.33 -11.85 20.80
CA LEU A 172 6.53 -10.52 20.21
C LEU A 172 5.37 -9.56 20.48
N GLY A 173 4.37 -9.99 21.21
CA GLY A 173 3.15 -9.20 21.41
C GLY A 173 3.36 -7.85 22.07
N SER A 174 4.32 -7.73 22.99
CA SER A 174 4.68 -6.45 23.63
C SER A 174 5.47 -5.50 22.72
N GLU A 175 6.17 -6.04 21.72
CA GLU A 175 7.03 -5.29 20.81
C GLU A 175 6.27 -4.79 19.55
N VAL A 176 5.16 -5.45 19.21
CA VAL A 176 4.38 -5.18 18.00
C VAL A 176 3.17 -4.34 18.38
N VAL A 177 3.31 -3.03 18.42
CA VAL A 177 2.28 -2.09 18.87
C VAL A 177 1.80 -1.13 17.77
N ASN A 178 2.66 -0.81 16.82
CA ASN A 178 2.35 0.11 15.74
C ASN A 178 1.71 -0.64 14.55
N PRO A 179 0.53 -0.22 14.08
CA PRO A 179 -0.10 -0.85 12.92
C PRO A 179 0.67 -0.59 11.63
N ILE A 180 0.19 -1.15 10.52
CA ILE A 180 0.76 -0.88 9.19
C ILE A 180 0.74 0.62 8.92
N GLY A 181 1.86 1.17 8.44
CA GLY A 181 2.01 2.60 8.25
C GLY A 181 2.96 2.99 7.12
N CYS A 182 3.40 4.24 7.16
CA CYS A 182 4.23 4.84 6.10
C CYS A 182 5.51 4.04 5.86
N GLN A 183 6.20 3.65 6.93
CA GLN A 183 7.45 2.90 6.86
C GLN A 183 7.32 1.56 6.12
N ASP A 184 6.14 0.92 6.13
CA ASP A 184 5.96 -0.40 5.51
C ASP A 184 6.21 -0.39 4.01
N CYS A 185 5.99 0.77 3.36
CA CYS A 185 6.06 0.92 1.91
C CYS A 185 6.94 2.07 1.43
N HIS A 186 7.38 2.98 2.33
CA HIS A 186 8.02 4.22 1.93
C HIS A 186 9.41 4.41 2.55
N ASP A 187 10.26 5.10 1.79
CA ASP A 187 11.57 5.58 2.26
C ASP A 187 11.40 6.84 3.12
N PRO A 188 12.05 6.94 4.30
CA PRO A 188 11.85 8.06 5.23
C PRO A 188 12.38 9.41 4.74
N LYS A 189 13.25 9.42 3.74
CA LYS A 189 13.86 10.65 3.22
C LYS A 189 13.16 11.17 1.97
N THR A 190 12.64 10.26 1.15
CA THR A 190 12.16 10.59 -0.19
C THR A 190 10.68 10.31 -0.37
N MET A 191 10.06 9.56 0.54
CA MET A 191 8.70 9.01 0.40
C MET A 191 8.53 8.08 -0.82
N ASN A 192 9.60 7.70 -1.50
CA ASN A 192 9.55 6.73 -2.58
C ASN A 192 9.14 5.35 -2.06
N LEU A 193 8.48 4.58 -2.92
CA LEU A 193 8.11 3.21 -2.60
C LEU A 193 9.36 2.33 -2.46
N ARG A 194 9.37 1.47 -1.45
CA ARG A 194 10.41 0.47 -1.22
C ARG A 194 9.83 -0.81 -0.59
N ILE A 195 10.59 -1.88 -0.67
CA ILE A 195 10.32 -3.11 0.09
C ILE A 195 11.04 -3.01 1.43
N THR A 196 10.31 -3.19 2.53
CA THR A 196 10.85 -3.00 3.88
C THR A 196 11.02 -4.30 4.68
N ARG A 197 10.53 -5.42 4.15
CA ARG A 197 10.64 -6.73 4.81
C ARG A 197 11.96 -7.40 4.46
N PRO A 198 12.94 -7.51 5.40
CA PRO A 198 14.27 -8.08 5.10
C PRO A 198 14.21 -9.47 4.49
N ALA A 199 13.28 -10.33 4.95
CA ALA A 199 13.10 -11.67 4.39
C ALA A 199 12.71 -11.65 2.91
N LEU A 200 11.83 -10.70 2.50
CA LEU A 200 11.42 -10.56 1.11
C LEU A 200 12.56 -10.00 0.24
N VAL A 201 13.27 -8.98 0.74
CA VAL A 201 14.46 -8.42 0.07
C VAL A 201 15.49 -9.53 -0.19
N GLU A 202 15.82 -10.32 0.84
CA GLU A 202 16.78 -11.43 0.71
C GLU A 202 16.30 -12.47 -0.32
N ALA A 203 15.03 -12.86 -0.28
CA ALA A 203 14.47 -13.84 -1.20
C ALA A 203 14.49 -13.36 -2.66
N LEU A 204 14.18 -12.09 -2.90
CA LEU A 204 14.19 -11.49 -4.23
C LEU A 204 15.60 -11.34 -4.76
N SER A 205 16.54 -10.84 -3.93
CA SER A 205 17.95 -10.69 -4.30
C SER A 205 18.58 -12.04 -4.67
N ARG A 206 18.29 -13.11 -3.94
CA ARG A 206 18.74 -14.48 -4.28
C ARG A 206 18.21 -14.98 -5.63
N ARG A 207 17.10 -14.42 -6.12
CA ARG A 207 16.52 -14.71 -7.44
C ARG A 207 17.01 -13.76 -8.54
N GLY A 208 17.93 -12.83 -8.21
CA GLY A 208 18.50 -11.87 -9.15
C GLY A 208 17.63 -10.65 -9.44
N PHE A 209 16.61 -10.38 -8.61
CA PHE A 209 15.87 -9.12 -8.69
C PHE A 209 16.68 -7.99 -8.02
N ASP A 210 16.63 -6.82 -8.63
CA ASP A 210 17.12 -5.57 -8.05
C ASP A 210 16.01 -5.01 -7.13
N VAL A 211 16.30 -4.87 -5.83
CA VAL A 211 15.33 -4.51 -4.77
C VAL A 211 15.90 -3.46 -3.83
#